data_54d2da7670c720a3f71d6ca22f2629ce
#
_entry.id   54d2da7670c720a3f71d6ca22f2629ce
#
_cell.length_a   1.000
_cell.length_b   1.000
_cell.length_c   1.000
_cell.angle_alpha   90.00
_cell.angle_beta   90.00
_cell.angle_gamma   90.00
#
_symmetry.space_group_name_H-M   'P 1'
#
loop_
_entity.id
_entity.type
_entity.pdbx_description
1 polymer ?
#
loop_
_entity_poly.entity_id
_entity_poly.type
_entity_poly.pdbx_seq_one_letter_code
_entity_poly.pdbx_strand_id
1 'polypeptide(L)'
;MSDDQLYQKYLAGDPSAGDELMLRYGNAVTAYLDGFLHSPEDAEDLMLDCFAAILVNKPRISEGHFRAYLFKIARNKANHLWKLRFKRQEFCLDEELAETLPAKEASPEEDVLKNERDAILERCLNRIAPQYREALWLFYFMDMSYAQAAKVLKCSTKRVEDLLRNGKARLRLELGKEGITHADI
;
A
#
# COMPACT_ATOMS: atom_id res chain seq x y z
N MET A 1 1.57 20.05 -12.16
CA MET A 1 0.60 20.58 -11.19
C MET A 1 0.71 19.76 -9.91
N SER A 2 0.61 20.39 -8.72
CA SER A 2 0.63 19.66 -7.44
C SER A 2 -0.71 18.92 -7.20
N ASP A 3 -0.71 17.91 -6.30
CA ASP A 3 -1.94 17.18 -5.96
C ASP A 3 -3.01 18.10 -5.38
N ASP A 4 -2.58 19.07 -4.57
CA ASP A 4 -3.50 20.03 -3.98
C ASP A 4 -4.13 20.94 -5.03
N GLN A 5 -3.34 21.38 -6.02
CA GLN A 5 -3.87 22.18 -7.14
C GLN A 5 -4.87 21.37 -7.97
N LEU A 6 -4.59 20.11 -8.24
CA LEU A 6 -5.52 19.20 -8.93
C LEU A 6 -6.80 19.02 -8.12
N TYR A 7 -6.66 18.74 -6.83
CA TYR A 7 -7.82 18.55 -5.97
C TYR A 7 -8.68 19.81 -5.85
N GLN A 8 -8.07 20.99 -5.74
CA GLN A 8 -8.80 22.27 -5.74
C GLN A 8 -9.53 22.53 -7.06
N LYS A 9 -8.93 22.22 -8.21
CA LYS A 9 -9.60 22.31 -9.51
C LYS A 9 -10.80 21.38 -9.58
N TYR A 10 -10.64 20.15 -9.10
CA TYR A 10 -11.74 19.20 -9.02
C TYR A 10 -12.89 19.74 -8.15
N LEU A 11 -12.59 20.32 -6.99
CA LEU A 11 -13.59 20.94 -6.10
C LEU A 11 -14.28 22.14 -6.78
N ALA A 12 -13.58 22.86 -7.65
CA ALA A 12 -14.11 23.98 -8.43
C ALA A 12 -14.98 23.52 -9.62
N GLY A 13 -15.11 22.21 -9.86
CA GLY A 13 -15.99 21.65 -10.88
C GLY A 13 -15.29 21.15 -12.14
N ASP A 14 -13.97 21.00 -12.15
CA ASP A 14 -13.20 20.40 -13.25
C ASP A 14 -13.04 18.89 -13.03
N PRO A 15 -13.82 18.03 -13.72
CA PRO A 15 -13.74 16.59 -13.53
C PRO A 15 -12.40 16.00 -14.02
N SER A 16 -11.77 16.61 -15.03
CA SER A 16 -10.50 16.13 -15.58
C SER A 16 -9.36 16.14 -14.55
N ALA A 17 -9.43 17.04 -13.56
CA ALA A 17 -8.48 17.07 -12.45
C ALA A 17 -8.64 15.86 -11.52
N GLY A 18 -9.85 15.31 -11.39
CA GLY A 18 -10.12 14.05 -10.69
C GLY A 18 -9.52 12.85 -11.42
N ASP A 19 -9.70 12.80 -12.74
CA ASP A 19 -9.13 11.76 -13.60
C ASP A 19 -7.60 11.77 -13.55
N GLU A 20 -6.98 12.96 -13.57
CA GLU A 20 -5.52 13.10 -13.42
C GLU A 20 -5.00 12.56 -12.07
N LEU A 21 -5.72 12.81 -10.97
CA LEU A 21 -5.37 12.25 -9.66
C LEU A 21 -5.49 10.73 -9.64
N MET A 22 -6.52 10.19 -10.31
CA MET A 22 -6.72 8.73 -10.42
C MET A 22 -5.61 8.10 -11.27
N LEU A 23 -5.24 8.69 -12.40
CA LEU A 23 -4.12 8.22 -13.24
C LEU A 23 -2.79 8.26 -12.48
N ARG A 24 -2.57 9.30 -11.67
CA ARG A 24 -1.32 9.47 -10.89
C ARG A 24 -1.15 8.46 -9.78
N TYR A 25 -2.22 8.11 -9.09
CA TYR A 25 -2.17 7.32 -7.87
C TYR A 25 -2.82 5.94 -7.97
N GLY A 26 -3.63 5.68 -9.00
CA GLY A 26 -4.37 4.42 -9.13
C GLY A 26 -3.49 3.20 -9.00
N ASN A 27 -2.46 3.07 -9.83
CA ASN A 27 -1.54 1.93 -9.81
C ASN A 27 -0.83 1.77 -8.45
N ALA A 28 -0.41 2.90 -7.84
CA ALA A 28 0.29 2.86 -6.55
C ALA A 28 -0.64 2.43 -5.41
N VAL A 29 -1.91 2.85 -5.45
CA VAL A 29 -2.93 2.43 -4.47
C VAL A 29 -3.29 0.97 -4.67
N THR A 30 -3.46 0.50 -5.91
CA THR A 30 -3.72 -0.92 -6.22
C THR A 30 -2.59 -1.79 -5.72
N ALA A 31 -1.33 -1.47 -6.04
CA ALA A 31 -0.18 -2.23 -5.57
C ALA A 31 -0.05 -2.25 -4.04
N TYR A 32 -0.34 -1.12 -3.38
CA TYR A 32 -0.39 -1.06 -1.92
C TYR A 32 -1.47 -1.96 -1.34
N LEU A 33 -2.67 -1.94 -1.92
CA LEU A 33 -3.80 -2.75 -1.46
C LEU A 33 -3.56 -4.24 -1.73
N ASP A 34 -3.02 -4.61 -2.89
CA ASP A 34 -2.68 -5.99 -3.21
C ASP A 34 -1.62 -6.56 -2.24
N GLY A 35 -0.64 -5.77 -1.87
CA GLY A 35 0.32 -6.12 -0.81
C GLY A 35 -0.33 -6.42 0.56
N PHE A 36 -1.56 -5.96 0.79
CA PHE A 36 -2.35 -6.24 2.00
C PHE A 36 -3.28 -7.43 1.84
N LEU A 37 -3.95 -7.50 0.69
CA LEU A 37 -5.10 -8.38 0.46
C LEU A 37 -4.68 -9.67 -0.21
N HIS A 38 -3.55 -9.66 -0.92
CA HIS A 38 -3.09 -10.74 -1.79
C HIS A 38 -4.19 -11.18 -2.78
N SER A 39 -4.92 -10.19 -3.32
CA SER A 39 -6.01 -10.35 -4.27
C SER A 39 -6.05 -9.12 -5.17
N PRO A 40 -5.52 -9.20 -6.40
CA PRO A 40 -5.52 -8.09 -7.36
C PRO A 40 -6.93 -7.55 -7.63
N GLU A 41 -7.93 -8.43 -7.76
CA GLU A 41 -9.32 -8.05 -7.98
C GLU A 41 -9.88 -7.18 -6.85
N ASP A 42 -9.70 -7.62 -5.58
CA ASP A 42 -10.12 -6.81 -4.44
C ASP A 42 -9.33 -5.49 -4.32
N ALA A 43 -8.06 -5.50 -4.72
CA ALA A 43 -7.22 -4.30 -4.69
C ALA A 43 -7.70 -3.26 -5.69
N GLU A 44 -8.09 -3.67 -6.90
CA GLU A 44 -8.67 -2.81 -7.92
C GLU A 44 -10.01 -2.24 -7.47
N ASP A 45 -10.91 -3.07 -6.98
CA ASP A 45 -12.22 -2.65 -6.47
C ASP A 45 -12.07 -1.64 -5.31
N LEU A 46 -11.19 -1.92 -4.36
CA LEU A 46 -10.95 -1.01 -3.24
C LEU A 46 -10.25 0.29 -3.66
N MET A 47 -9.40 0.25 -4.69
CA MET A 47 -8.80 1.46 -5.28
C MET A 47 -9.89 2.37 -5.83
N LEU A 48 -10.79 1.85 -6.65
CA LEU A 48 -11.94 2.61 -7.18
C LEU A 48 -12.79 3.18 -6.05
N ASP A 49 -13.07 2.38 -5.04
CA ASP A 49 -13.78 2.77 -3.84
C ASP A 49 -13.09 3.89 -3.03
N CYS A 50 -11.74 3.93 -3.01
CA CYS A 50 -10.99 5.00 -2.35
C CYS A 50 -11.17 6.32 -3.08
N PHE A 51 -11.06 6.32 -4.41
CA PHE A 51 -11.27 7.51 -5.22
C PHE A 51 -12.74 7.95 -5.18
N ALA A 52 -13.70 7.04 -5.28
CA ALA A 52 -15.12 7.37 -5.13
C ALA A 52 -15.38 8.05 -3.78
N ALA A 53 -14.80 7.55 -2.68
CA ALA A 53 -14.96 8.17 -1.37
C ALA A 53 -14.41 9.60 -1.29
N ILE A 54 -13.34 9.92 -2.01
CA ILE A 54 -12.77 11.27 -2.05
C ILE A 54 -13.57 12.17 -3.01
N LEU A 55 -13.82 11.68 -4.23
CA LEU A 55 -14.40 12.48 -5.29
C LEU A 55 -15.90 12.77 -5.05
N VAL A 56 -16.64 11.82 -4.49
CA VAL A 56 -18.06 12.02 -4.15
C VAL A 56 -18.24 12.88 -2.90
N ASN A 57 -17.52 12.56 -1.81
CA ASN A 57 -17.71 13.26 -0.53
C ASN A 57 -16.98 14.60 -0.45
N LYS A 58 -16.04 14.87 -1.36
CA LYS A 58 -15.26 16.13 -1.43
C LYS A 58 -14.76 16.61 -0.07
N PRO A 59 -14.02 15.78 0.68
CA PRO A 59 -13.58 16.15 2.02
C PRO A 59 -12.61 17.32 2.00
N ARG A 60 -12.58 18.09 3.09
CA ARG A 60 -11.54 19.12 3.28
C ARG A 60 -10.22 18.43 3.58
N ILE A 61 -9.26 18.53 2.65
CA ILE A 61 -7.91 18.00 2.80
C ILE A 61 -6.96 19.17 2.95
N SER A 62 -6.12 19.15 3.99
CA SER A 62 -5.10 20.18 4.20
C SER A 62 -4.03 20.11 3.11
N GLU A 63 -3.46 21.25 2.76
CA GLU A 63 -2.39 21.35 1.76
C GLU A 63 -1.23 20.38 2.06
N GLY A 64 -0.67 19.76 1.04
CA GLY A 64 0.39 18.75 1.15
C GLY A 64 -0.04 17.41 1.72
N HIS A 65 -1.35 17.18 1.94
CA HIS A 65 -1.83 15.97 2.62
C HIS A 65 -2.72 15.06 1.75
N PHE A 66 -2.95 15.39 0.47
CA PHE A 66 -3.82 14.58 -0.41
C PHE A 66 -3.38 13.11 -0.44
N ARG A 67 -2.11 12.85 -0.72
CA ARG A 67 -1.53 11.51 -0.76
C ARG A 67 -1.73 10.75 0.56
N ALA A 68 -1.36 11.37 1.67
CA ALA A 68 -1.53 10.73 2.99
C ALA A 68 -2.99 10.45 3.33
N TYR A 69 -3.92 11.32 2.88
CA TYR A 69 -5.36 11.13 3.08
C TYR A 69 -5.87 9.95 2.25
N LEU A 70 -5.48 9.86 0.98
CA LEU A 70 -5.84 8.75 0.08
C LEU A 70 -5.38 7.40 0.64
N PHE A 71 -4.11 7.28 1.02
CA PHE A 71 -3.57 6.03 1.58
C PHE A 71 -4.15 5.69 2.96
N LYS A 72 -4.55 6.69 3.76
CA LYS A 72 -5.30 6.45 4.99
C LYS A 72 -6.67 5.82 4.73
N ILE A 73 -7.38 6.27 3.68
CA ILE A 73 -8.64 5.66 3.26
C ILE A 73 -8.38 4.22 2.79
N ALA A 74 -7.41 4.01 1.91
CA ALA A 74 -7.05 2.69 1.39
C ALA A 74 -6.77 1.70 2.53
N ARG A 75 -5.92 2.09 3.49
CA ARG A 75 -5.63 1.29 4.68
C ARG A 75 -6.87 0.95 5.51
N ASN A 76 -7.74 1.93 5.74
CA ASN A 76 -8.95 1.71 6.52
C ASN A 76 -9.89 0.71 5.83
N LYS A 77 -10.08 0.84 4.51
CA LYS A 77 -10.91 -0.06 3.71
C LYS A 77 -10.32 -1.47 3.67
N ALA A 78 -9.01 -1.62 3.45
CA ALA A 78 -8.33 -2.92 3.49
C ALA A 78 -8.48 -3.61 4.85
N ASN A 79 -8.25 -2.90 5.95
CA ASN A 79 -8.45 -3.41 7.30
C ASN A 79 -9.91 -3.81 7.58
N HIS A 80 -10.88 -3.07 7.02
CA HIS A 80 -12.29 -3.40 7.16
C HIS A 80 -12.64 -4.70 6.42
N LEU A 81 -12.21 -4.82 5.16
CA LEU A 81 -12.42 -6.02 4.35
C LEU A 81 -11.77 -7.25 5.00
N TRP A 82 -10.54 -7.10 5.49
CA TRP A 82 -9.84 -8.16 6.19
C TRP A 82 -10.61 -8.65 7.42
N LYS A 83 -11.11 -7.73 8.27
CA LYS A 83 -11.93 -8.07 9.44
C LYS A 83 -13.24 -8.78 9.06
N LEU A 84 -13.89 -8.36 7.98
CA LEU A 84 -15.11 -9.02 7.50
C LEU A 84 -14.84 -10.46 7.06
N ARG A 85 -13.70 -10.69 6.39
CA ARG A 85 -13.28 -12.05 5.96
C ARG A 85 -12.97 -12.94 7.16
N PHE A 86 -12.24 -12.43 8.16
CA PHE A 86 -11.96 -13.19 9.38
C PHE A 86 -13.24 -13.52 10.15
N LYS A 87 -14.16 -12.57 10.32
CA LYS A 87 -15.46 -12.86 10.95
C LYS A 87 -16.26 -13.93 10.19
N ARG A 88 -16.22 -13.93 8.86
CA ARG A 88 -16.86 -14.99 8.07
C ARG A 88 -16.19 -16.35 8.28
N GLN A 89 -14.87 -16.40 8.39
CA GLN A 89 -14.14 -17.64 8.69
C GLN A 89 -14.46 -18.18 10.09
N GLU A 90 -14.54 -17.32 11.12
CA GLU A 90 -14.97 -17.75 12.47
C GLU A 90 -16.38 -18.32 12.48
N PHE A 91 -17.29 -17.84 11.65
CA PHE A 91 -18.66 -18.40 11.50
C PHE A 91 -18.70 -19.68 10.65
N CYS A 92 -17.67 -19.98 9.89
CA CYS A 92 -17.56 -21.19 9.06
C CYS A 92 -16.61 -22.26 9.66
N LEU A 93 -15.96 -21.96 10.79
CA LEU A 93 -15.06 -22.87 11.47
C LEU A 93 -15.72 -23.47 12.73
N ASP A 94 -16.67 -24.37 12.51
CA ASP A 94 -16.63 -25.63 13.22
C ASP A 94 -15.59 -26.51 12.48
N GLU A 95 -14.49 -26.78 13.19
CA GLU A 95 -13.42 -27.75 12.90
C GLU A 95 -12.44 -27.46 11.73
N GLU A 96 -11.17 -27.35 12.16
CA GLU A 96 -9.91 -27.62 11.47
C GLU A 96 -9.31 -26.56 10.53
N LEU A 97 -8.06 -26.25 10.89
CA LEU A 97 -6.95 -25.64 10.14
C LEU A 97 -6.72 -24.14 10.27
N ALA A 98 -6.01 -23.80 11.34
CA ALA A 98 -5.04 -22.71 11.31
C ALA A 98 -3.86 -23.15 10.43
N GLU A 99 -3.91 -22.93 9.15
CA GLU A 99 -2.76 -23.02 8.26
C GLU A 99 -2.64 -21.76 7.40
N THR A 100 -1.50 -21.11 7.61
CA THR A 100 -0.75 -20.22 6.69
C THR A 100 -1.41 -19.99 5.34
N LEU A 101 -1.79 -18.72 5.10
CA LEU A 101 -2.13 -18.25 3.76
C LEU A 101 -0.96 -18.56 2.80
N PRO A 102 -1.18 -19.31 1.74
CA PRO A 102 -0.14 -19.58 0.76
C PRO A 102 0.24 -18.28 0.05
N ALA A 103 1.54 -17.98 -0.01
CA ALA A 103 2.07 -17.02 -0.93
C ALA A 103 1.69 -17.48 -2.35
N LYS A 104 0.82 -16.71 -3.02
CA LYS A 104 0.47 -16.99 -4.40
C LYS A 104 1.69 -16.69 -5.26
N GLU A 105 2.17 -17.69 -5.94
CA GLU A 105 3.23 -17.54 -6.94
C GLU A 105 2.77 -16.57 -8.02
N ALA A 106 3.57 -15.53 -8.26
CA ALA A 106 3.34 -14.57 -9.33
C ALA A 106 3.41 -15.28 -10.67
N SER A 107 2.42 -15.02 -11.53
CA SER A 107 2.44 -15.46 -12.93
C SER A 107 3.51 -14.70 -13.69
N PRO A 108 4.33 -15.38 -14.51
CA PRO A 108 5.36 -14.73 -15.29
C PRO A 108 4.78 -14.28 -16.63
N GLU A 109 5.03 -13.04 -17.01
CA GLU A 109 5.34 -12.64 -18.39
C GLU A 109 5.36 -11.11 -18.51
N GLU A 110 6.50 -10.62 -18.91
CA GLU A 110 6.89 -9.39 -19.60
C GLU A 110 7.88 -8.45 -18.87
N ASP A 111 9.00 -8.24 -19.56
CA ASP A 111 10.17 -7.37 -19.27
C ASP A 111 11.30 -8.01 -18.41
N VAL A 112 12.16 -8.79 -19.07
CA VAL A 112 13.01 -9.82 -18.45
C VAL A 112 14.20 -9.34 -17.60
N LEU A 113 14.63 -8.09 -17.59
CA LEU A 113 15.82 -7.66 -16.83
C LEU A 113 15.59 -6.60 -15.75
N LYS A 114 14.59 -5.74 -15.91
CA LYS A 114 14.10 -4.88 -14.82
C LYS A 114 13.25 -5.71 -13.86
N ASN A 115 12.56 -6.69 -14.40
CA ASN A 115 11.65 -7.59 -13.72
C ASN A 115 12.30 -8.53 -12.70
N GLU A 116 13.52 -9.01 -12.91
CA GLU A 116 14.14 -9.94 -11.94
C GLU A 116 14.43 -9.25 -10.59
N ARG A 117 15.02 -8.04 -10.64
CA ARG A 117 15.34 -7.28 -9.42
C ARG A 117 14.09 -6.82 -8.69
N ASP A 118 13.09 -6.33 -9.42
CA ASP A 118 11.81 -5.88 -8.86
C ASP A 118 11.03 -7.08 -8.29
N ALA A 119 11.01 -8.21 -8.98
CA ALA A 119 10.40 -9.45 -8.50
C ALA A 119 11.12 -10.02 -7.25
N ILE A 120 12.44 -9.92 -7.18
CA ILE A 120 13.20 -10.31 -5.98
C ILE A 120 12.85 -9.38 -4.82
N LEU A 121 12.84 -8.06 -5.06
CA LEU A 121 12.49 -7.07 -4.03
C LEU A 121 11.07 -7.30 -3.51
N GLU A 122 10.11 -7.53 -4.38
CA GLU A 122 8.73 -7.83 -4.03
C GLU A 122 8.62 -9.10 -3.19
N ARG A 123 9.28 -10.21 -3.60
CA ARG A 123 9.33 -11.43 -2.80
C ARG A 123 9.92 -11.20 -1.42
N CYS A 124 11.02 -10.45 -1.34
CA CYS A 124 11.66 -10.12 -0.06
C CYS A 124 10.76 -9.25 0.83
N LEU A 125 10.06 -8.26 0.24
CA LEU A 125 9.07 -7.44 0.94
C LEU A 125 7.91 -8.29 1.45
N ASN A 126 7.47 -9.29 0.71
CA ASN A 126 6.39 -10.18 1.12
C ASN A 126 6.77 -11.14 2.26
N ARG A 127 8.08 -11.41 2.47
CA ARG A 127 8.57 -12.24 3.58
C ARG A 127 8.75 -11.48 4.90
N ILE A 128 8.78 -10.15 4.89
CA ILE A 128 8.85 -9.37 6.13
C ILE A 128 7.45 -9.10 6.69
N ALA A 129 7.38 -8.89 8.01
CA ALA A 129 6.11 -8.64 8.68
C ALA A 129 5.37 -7.43 8.08
N PRO A 130 4.02 -7.52 7.91
CA PRO A 130 3.22 -6.51 7.20
C PRO A 130 3.44 -5.07 7.67
N GLN A 131 3.63 -4.85 8.97
CA GLN A 131 3.88 -3.53 9.55
C GLN A 131 5.19 -2.88 9.05
N TYR A 132 6.22 -3.67 8.77
CA TYR A 132 7.50 -3.18 8.23
C TYR A 132 7.38 -2.89 6.74
N ARG A 133 6.75 -3.79 5.99
CA ARG A 133 6.47 -3.62 4.57
C ARG A 133 5.65 -2.35 4.32
N GLU A 134 4.58 -2.15 5.10
CA GLU A 134 3.72 -0.98 5.00
C GLU A 134 4.50 0.33 5.26
N ALA A 135 5.31 0.38 6.33
CA ALA A 135 6.10 1.55 6.63
C ALA A 135 7.13 1.86 5.53
N LEU A 136 7.82 0.84 5.01
CA LEU A 136 8.77 0.97 3.91
C LEU A 136 8.07 1.49 2.64
N TRP A 137 6.89 0.93 2.31
CA TRP A 137 6.12 1.36 1.15
C TRP A 137 5.75 2.85 1.23
N LEU A 138 5.13 3.27 2.31
CA LEU A 138 4.70 4.64 2.50
C LEU A 138 5.85 5.64 2.46
N PHE A 139 7.01 5.27 3.00
CA PHE A 139 8.15 6.17 3.07
C PHE A 139 8.96 6.21 1.78
N TYR A 140 9.31 5.05 1.18
CA TYR A 140 10.21 4.98 0.03
C TYR A 140 9.50 5.04 -1.32
N PHE A 141 8.35 4.39 -1.46
CA PHE A 141 7.62 4.39 -2.73
C PHE A 141 6.65 5.57 -2.83
N MET A 142 6.06 5.98 -1.71
CA MET A 142 5.11 7.10 -1.68
C MET A 142 5.74 8.41 -1.24
N ASP A 143 7.03 8.44 -0.98
CA ASP A 143 7.77 9.65 -0.58
C ASP A 143 7.05 10.45 0.54
N MET A 144 6.53 9.72 1.53
CA MET A 144 5.85 10.34 2.67
C MET A 144 6.83 10.74 3.76
N SER A 145 6.63 11.93 4.34
CA SER A 145 7.32 12.31 5.57
C SER A 145 6.92 11.39 6.74
N TYR A 146 7.75 11.33 7.78
CA TYR A 146 7.42 10.59 9.02
C TYR A 146 6.05 11.00 9.58
N ALA A 147 5.71 12.29 9.52
CA ALA A 147 4.43 12.80 10.03
C ALA A 147 3.24 12.32 9.17
N GLN A 148 3.40 12.26 7.85
CA GLN A 148 2.39 11.74 6.94
C GLN A 148 2.19 10.24 7.11
N ALA A 149 3.28 9.46 7.12
CA ALA A 149 3.23 8.02 7.38
C ALA A 149 2.62 7.70 8.75
N ALA A 150 2.94 8.47 9.80
CA ALA A 150 2.35 8.32 11.12
C ALA A 150 0.83 8.50 11.12
N LYS A 151 0.32 9.47 10.33
CA LYS A 151 -1.14 9.68 10.16
C LYS A 151 -1.82 8.50 9.46
N VAL A 152 -1.16 7.91 8.44
CA VAL A 152 -1.66 6.72 7.74
C VAL A 152 -1.65 5.51 8.67
N LEU A 153 -0.51 5.26 9.32
CA LEU A 153 -0.29 4.11 10.19
C LEU A 153 -1.02 4.21 11.55
N LYS A 154 -1.56 5.38 11.88
CA LYS A 154 -2.19 5.69 13.18
C LYS A 154 -1.26 5.41 14.36
N CYS A 155 -0.02 5.88 14.26
CA CYS A 155 0.99 5.73 15.30
C CYS A 155 1.81 7.02 15.46
N SER A 156 2.78 7.05 16.38
CA SER A 156 3.69 8.19 16.54
C SER A 156 4.78 8.20 15.46
N THR A 157 5.36 9.36 15.20
CA THR A 157 6.51 9.51 14.29
C THR A 157 7.71 8.68 14.74
N LYS A 158 7.95 8.59 16.06
CA LYS A 158 8.97 7.72 16.63
C LYS A 158 8.73 6.25 16.30
N ARG A 159 7.47 5.82 16.33
CA ARG A 159 7.11 4.44 15.93
C ARG A 159 7.36 4.20 14.45
N VAL A 160 7.09 5.18 13.59
CA VAL A 160 7.43 5.09 12.15
C VAL A 160 8.94 4.94 11.95
N GLU A 161 9.75 5.72 12.66
CA GLU A 161 11.22 5.61 12.63
C GLU A 161 11.69 4.20 13.03
N ASP A 162 11.14 3.66 14.11
CA ASP A 162 11.46 2.29 14.57
C ASP A 162 11.03 1.23 13.54
N LEU A 163 9.85 1.40 12.94
CA LEU A 163 9.36 0.49 11.90
C LEU A 163 10.27 0.50 10.66
N LEU A 164 10.71 1.68 10.23
CA LEU A 164 11.61 1.83 9.09
C LEU A 164 12.99 1.26 9.38
N ARG A 165 13.56 1.53 10.56
CA ARG A 165 14.86 1.00 10.96
C ARG A 165 14.84 -0.53 10.98
N ASN A 166 13.86 -1.11 11.66
CA ASN A 166 13.72 -2.57 11.78
C ASN A 166 13.32 -3.20 10.43
N GLY A 167 12.46 -2.54 9.65
CA GLY A 167 12.04 -2.97 8.32
C GLY A 167 13.22 -3.08 7.36
N LYS A 168 14.08 -2.04 7.32
CA LYS A 168 15.32 -2.08 6.51
C LYS A 168 16.24 -3.22 6.92
N ALA A 169 16.43 -3.43 8.23
CA ALA A 169 17.28 -4.51 8.71
C ALA A 169 16.75 -5.88 8.28
N ARG A 170 15.41 -6.08 8.36
CA ARG A 170 14.76 -7.32 7.92
C ARG A 170 14.84 -7.52 6.42
N LEU A 171 14.57 -6.46 5.64
CA LEU A 171 14.65 -6.53 4.19
C LEU A 171 16.06 -6.85 3.71
N ARG A 172 17.09 -6.26 4.32
CA ARG A 172 18.49 -6.60 4.02
C ARG A 172 18.82 -8.08 4.25
N LEU A 173 18.29 -8.67 5.33
CA LEU A 173 18.47 -10.10 5.60
C LEU A 173 17.82 -10.96 4.52
N GLU A 174 16.61 -10.59 4.05
CA GLU A 174 15.93 -11.34 2.99
C GLU A 174 16.64 -11.18 1.63
N LEU A 175 17.07 -9.96 1.29
CA LEU A 175 17.86 -9.70 0.07
C LEU A 175 19.19 -10.46 0.09
N GLY A 176 19.86 -10.55 1.24
CA GLY A 176 21.08 -11.34 1.38
C GLY A 176 20.88 -12.83 1.13
N LYS A 177 19.71 -13.40 1.44
CA LYS A 177 19.37 -14.79 1.10
C LYS A 177 19.20 -15.01 -0.40
N GLU A 178 18.81 -13.99 -1.14
CA GLU A 178 18.71 -14.00 -2.63
C GLU A 178 20.05 -13.64 -3.32
N GLY A 179 21.13 -13.48 -2.55
CA GLY A 179 22.46 -13.16 -3.08
C GLY A 179 22.69 -11.69 -3.44
N ILE A 180 21.76 -10.80 -3.08
CA ILE A 180 21.89 -9.36 -3.30
C ILE A 180 22.65 -8.73 -2.13
N THR A 181 23.83 -8.20 -2.41
CA THR A 181 24.69 -7.55 -1.42
C THR A 181 24.61 -6.03 -1.50
N HIS A 182 25.17 -5.35 -0.49
CA HIS A 182 25.18 -3.88 -0.37
C HIS A 182 25.76 -3.11 -1.57
N ALA A 183 26.47 -3.77 -2.48
CA ALA A 183 27.02 -3.15 -3.66
C ALA A 183 26.02 -3.05 -4.82
N ASP A 184 24.85 -3.67 -4.70
CA ASP A 184 23.85 -3.79 -5.76
C ASP A 184 22.60 -2.93 -5.53
N ILE A 185 22.57 -2.12 -4.41
CA ILE A 185 21.42 -1.29 -4.01
C ILE A 185 21.76 0.19 -4.11
#